data_b5280024c2d09dbf9714dbe0f3912803
#
_entry.id   b5280024c2d09dbf9714dbe0f3912803
#
_cell.length_a   1.000
_cell.length_b   1.000
_cell.length_c   1.000
_cell.angle_alpha   90.00
_cell.angle_beta   90.00
_cell.angle_gamma   90.00
#
_symmetry.space_group_name_H-M   'P 1'
#
loop_
_entity.id
_entity.type
_entity.pdbx_description
1 polymer ?
#
loop_
_entity_poly.entity_id
_entity_poly.type
_entity_poly.pdbx_seq_one_letter_code
_entity_poly.pdbx_strand_id
1 'polypeptide(L)'
;MTPGLLAVNPVGWARSQMAFTLAFHIILVPLGVSWAFMALIANWRAIKRDDADALLVAQRWSKYMAVTFAVGAVTGTVLTFEFGLLWPTFMGRFGAAFGIPFAVEGLFFFAEAIFIAIYIYGWKRMKPWPHFWVLVPIIVSGIGGTISVVAANAWMNEPGGFTLDSAGKVTDVQPLSVFFNSAMPLQALHMVLAAYLVGGFLIASVYAVALLRGRNDRYHRLAFIIPFTVASIATPVQMIVGDTLARYVFSNEPEKFAAIELVPKTGSDVPETLLGHENSNGTVSGGIRIPGLASWLSDPASGKNTVVQGRNAFPSDDEPTISETNVVHLGWDLMVGIGTLLFLLAAWYALSWIFRRDYPRLRLFLWIASAAGVLSIVALEAGWVVTEVGRQPWIVHNYMRVAQGATTNGGVWITFLTICAIYVAVGTTLVLVLRRMSRRWPGRGGMDESDVPYGPTPVALEREPEVPVS
;
A
#
# COMPACT_ATOMS: atom_id res chain seq x y z
N MET A 1 -12.23 -34.45 -10.52
CA MET A 1 -11.09 -33.70 -11.10
C MET A 1 -9.88 -34.61 -11.03
N THR A 2 -9.37 -35.05 -12.16
CA THR A 2 -8.19 -35.90 -12.25
C THR A 2 -6.93 -35.12 -11.81
N PRO A 3 -6.05 -35.68 -10.97
CA PRO A 3 -4.83 -34.97 -10.48
C PRO A 3 -3.91 -34.45 -11.58
N GLY A 4 -4.00 -34.98 -12.80
CA GLY A 4 -3.18 -34.55 -13.94
C GLY A 4 -3.50 -33.16 -14.52
N LEU A 5 -4.73 -32.65 -14.37
CA LEU A 5 -5.11 -31.33 -14.88
C LEU A 5 -4.58 -30.16 -14.01
N LEU A 6 -4.37 -30.39 -12.70
CA LEU A 6 -3.86 -29.39 -11.78
C LEU A 6 -2.33 -29.23 -11.83
N ALA A 7 -1.61 -30.27 -12.31
CA ALA A 7 -0.15 -30.27 -12.45
C ALA A 7 0.38 -29.58 -13.71
N VAL A 8 -0.48 -29.20 -14.65
CA VAL A 8 -0.09 -28.83 -16.04
C VAL A 8 0.40 -27.39 -16.19
N ASN A 9 0.22 -26.49 -15.18
CA ASN A 9 0.68 -25.10 -15.31
C ASN A 9 1.37 -24.58 -14.03
N PRO A 10 2.63 -24.99 -13.75
CA PRO A 10 3.34 -24.51 -12.57
C PRO A 10 3.54 -22.99 -12.57
N VAL A 11 3.73 -22.35 -13.72
CA VAL A 11 3.86 -20.90 -13.87
C VAL A 11 2.59 -20.16 -13.41
N GLY A 12 1.42 -20.65 -13.85
CA GLY A 12 0.14 -20.07 -13.44
C GLY A 12 -0.10 -20.19 -11.92
N TRP A 13 0.23 -21.32 -11.33
CA TRP A 13 0.12 -21.50 -9.88
C TRP A 13 1.12 -20.64 -9.10
N ALA A 14 2.37 -20.51 -9.58
CA ALA A 14 3.38 -19.65 -8.97
C ALA A 14 2.94 -18.17 -9.01
N ARG A 15 2.42 -17.70 -10.15
CA ARG A 15 1.85 -16.35 -10.28
C ARG A 15 0.69 -16.13 -9.32
N SER A 16 -0.24 -17.10 -9.23
CA SER A 16 -1.41 -17.01 -8.34
C SER A 16 -1.01 -16.97 -6.87
N GLN A 17 -0.03 -17.78 -6.47
CA GLN A 17 0.46 -17.81 -5.09
C GLN A 17 1.14 -16.48 -4.75
N MET A 18 2.07 -15.99 -5.55
CA MET A 18 2.76 -14.72 -5.34
C MET A 18 1.77 -13.55 -5.31
N ALA A 19 0.80 -13.49 -6.24
CA ALA A 19 -0.20 -12.44 -6.28
C ALA A 19 -1.08 -12.44 -5.02
N PHE A 20 -1.51 -13.61 -4.54
CA PHE A 20 -2.31 -13.73 -3.32
C PHE A 20 -1.53 -13.30 -2.07
N THR A 21 -0.28 -13.76 -1.94
CA THR A 21 0.58 -13.45 -0.79
C THR A 21 0.92 -11.96 -0.76
N LEU A 22 1.25 -11.39 -1.93
CA LEU A 22 1.55 -9.98 -2.10
C LEU A 22 0.34 -9.11 -1.75
N ALA A 23 -0.84 -9.39 -2.32
CA ALA A 23 -2.07 -8.65 -2.04
C ALA A 23 -2.41 -8.68 -0.55
N PHE A 24 -2.35 -9.83 0.11
CA PHE A 24 -2.60 -9.91 1.54
C PHE A 24 -1.60 -9.07 2.35
N HIS A 25 -0.30 -9.15 2.02
CA HIS A 25 0.74 -8.43 2.74
C HIS A 25 0.63 -6.92 2.55
N ILE A 26 0.36 -6.46 1.34
CA ILE A 26 0.23 -5.03 0.99
C ILE A 26 -0.88 -4.34 1.78
N ILE A 27 -1.96 -5.03 2.17
CA ILE A 27 -3.01 -4.45 3.04
C ILE A 27 -2.42 -4.05 4.41
N LEU A 28 -1.41 -4.77 4.91
CA LEU A 28 -0.80 -4.52 6.23
C LEU A 28 0.28 -3.45 6.20
N VAL A 29 0.98 -3.28 5.08
CA VAL A 29 2.09 -2.32 4.93
C VAL A 29 1.68 -0.88 5.27
N PRO A 30 0.57 -0.30 4.74
CA PRO A 30 0.12 1.03 5.11
C PRO A 30 -0.13 1.21 6.60
N LEU A 31 -0.63 0.18 7.27
CA LEU A 31 -0.84 0.21 8.72
C LEU A 31 0.52 0.23 9.45
N GLY A 32 1.49 -0.60 9.05
CA GLY A 32 2.85 -0.57 9.61
C GLY A 32 3.45 0.83 9.54
N VAL A 33 3.49 1.42 8.35
CA VAL A 33 4.09 2.74 8.10
C VAL A 33 3.35 3.87 8.81
N SER A 34 2.01 3.83 8.86
CA SER A 34 1.20 4.96 9.31
C SER A 34 0.93 4.98 10.83
N TRP A 35 0.82 3.82 11.50
CA TRP A 35 0.50 3.77 12.94
C TRP A 35 1.47 4.58 13.80
N ALA A 36 2.77 4.45 13.55
CA ALA A 36 3.80 5.15 14.34
C ALA A 36 3.67 6.67 14.20
N PHE A 37 3.40 7.17 12.99
CA PHE A 37 3.20 8.60 12.75
C PHE A 37 1.90 9.12 13.38
N MET A 38 0.81 8.35 13.30
CA MET A 38 -0.44 8.71 13.98
C MET A 38 -0.27 8.74 15.51
N ALA A 39 0.44 7.74 16.06
CA ALA A 39 0.78 7.67 17.47
C ALA A 39 1.71 8.83 17.89
N LEU A 40 2.65 9.25 17.03
CA LEU A 40 3.52 10.40 17.27
C LEU A 40 2.70 11.69 17.47
N ILE A 41 1.72 11.95 16.59
CA ILE A 41 0.85 13.13 16.72
C ILE A 41 0.03 13.09 18.00
N ALA A 42 -0.55 11.93 18.33
CA ALA A 42 -1.32 11.75 19.56
C ALA A 42 -0.44 11.92 20.81
N ASN A 43 0.73 11.30 20.83
CA ASN A 43 1.69 11.36 21.95
C ASN A 43 2.27 12.77 22.13
N TRP A 44 2.63 13.46 21.03
CA TRP A 44 3.05 14.87 21.09
C TRP A 44 1.99 15.76 21.72
N ARG A 45 0.72 15.59 21.29
CA ARG A 45 -0.40 16.33 21.84
C ARG A 45 -0.60 16.04 23.34
N ALA A 46 -0.49 14.77 23.74
CA ALA A 46 -0.58 14.33 25.12
C ALA A 46 0.45 15.07 26.01
N ILE A 47 1.72 15.06 25.59
CA ILE A 47 2.80 15.68 26.37
C ILE A 47 2.71 17.20 26.36
N LYS A 48 2.43 17.81 25.19
CA LYS A 48 2.51 19.28 25.01
C LYS A 48 1.31 20.00 25.62
N ARG A 49 0.14 19.34 25.69
CA ARG A 49 -1.13 19.94 26.15
C ARG A 49 -1.71 19.26 27.39
N ASP A 50 -0.97 18.35 27.98
CA ASP A 50 -1.44 17.51 29.11
C ASP A 50 -2.80 16.86 28.80
N ASP A 51 -2.92 16.29 27.59
CA ASP A 51 -4.17 15.79 27.02
C ASP A 51 -4.29 14.29 27.31
N ALA A 52 -5.03 13.94 28.36
CA ALA A 52 -5.24 12.56 28.79
C ALA A 52 -5.93 11.69 27.71
N ASP A 53 -6.87 12.23 26.92
CA ASP A 53 -7.52 11.49 25.84
C ASP A 53 -6.52 11.20 24.69
N ALA A 54 -5.65 12.15 24.38
CA ALA A 54 -4.59 11.95 23.40
C ALA A 54 -3.56 10.92 23.85
N LEU A 55 -3.23 10.89 25.15
CA LEU A 55 -2.36 9.87 25.75
C LEU A 55 -3.00 8.48 25.60
N LEU A 56 -4.29 8.36 25.94
CA LEU A 56 -5.04 7.12 25.79
C LEU A 56 -5.11 6.63 24.33
N VAL A 57 -5.28 7.55 23.38
CA VAL A 57 -5.22 7.24 21.94
C VAL A 57 -3.85 6.67 21.58
N ALA A 58 -2.75 7.33 21.96
CA ALA A 58 -1.39 6.87 21.68
C ALA A 58 -1.10 5.49 22.28
N GLN A 59 -1.50 5.25 23.52
CA GLN A 59 -1.33 3.97 24.20
C GLN A 59 -2.09 2.83 23.52
N ARG A 60 -3.34 3.05 23.13
CA ARG A 60 -4.15 2.05 22.45
C ARG A 60 -3.64 1.78 21.03
N TRP A 61 -3.24 2.82 20.31
CA TRP A 61 -2.68 2.68 18.98
C TRP A 61 -1.35 1.93 18.97
N SER A 62 -0.50 2.09 20.00
CA SER A 62 0.72 1.28 20.09
C SER A 62 0.44 -0.22 20.14
N LYS A 63 -0.66 -0.63 20.78
CA LYS A 63 -1.07 -2.05 20.82
C LYS A 63 -1.60 -2.56 19.48
N TYR A 64 -2.37 -1.74 18.75
CA TYR A 64 -2.80 -2.06 17.39
C TYR A 64 -1.59 -2.15 16.44
N MET A 65 -0.66 -1.21 16.54
CA MET A 65 0.61 -1.21 15.80
C MET A 65 1.37 -2.52 16.03
N ALA A 66 1.55 -2.95 17.28
CA ALA A 66 2.26 -4.19 17.59
C ALA A 66 1.61 -5.43 16.98
N VAL A 67 0.27 -5.54 17.05
CA VAL A 67 -0.46 -6.69 16.51
C VAL A 67 -0.39 -6.71 14.97
N THR A 68 -0.60 -5.58 14.32
CA THR A 68 -0.54 -5.48 12.85
C THR A 68 0.88 -5.69 12.35
N PHE A 69 1.89 -5.14 13.03
CA PHE A 69 3.30 -5.38 12.73
C PHE A 69 3.67 -6.87 12.83
N ALA A 70 3.26 -7.55 13.91
CA ALA A 70 3.57 -8.98 14.07
C ALA A 70 3.04 -9.84 12.92
N VAL A 71 1.81 -9.55 12.45
CA VAL A 71 1.24 -10.26 11.29
C VAL A 71 1.93 -9.84 10.00
N GLY A 72 2.23 -8.56 9.82
CA GLY A 72 2.99 -8.04 8.68
C GLY A 72 4.38 -8.68 8.59
N ALA A 73 5.07 -8.83 9.72
CA ALA A 73 6.38 -9.48 9.80
C ALA A 73 6.35 -10.93 9.31
N VAL A 74 5.36 -11.72 9.76
CA VAL A 74 5.21 -13.12 9.31
C VAL A 74 4.93 -13.19 7.83
N THR A 75 3.99 -12.39 7.32
CA THR A 75 3.58 -12.42 5.91
C THR A 75 4.66 -11.88 4.97
N GLY A 76 5.42 -10.86 5.38
CA GLY A 76 6.58 -10.34 4.63
C GLY A 76 7.73 -11.35 4.55
N THR A 77 8.01 -12.06 5.66
CA THR A 77 9.02 -13.13 5.66
C THR A 77 8.63 -14.25 4.69
N VAL A 78 7.36 -14.69 4.69
CA VAL A 78 6.88 -15.70 3.72
C VAL A 78 7.08 -15.21 2.29
N LEU A 79 6.72 -13.96 1.98
CA LEU A 79 6.88 -13.36 0.65
C LEU A 79 8.35 -13.38 0.19
N THR A 80 9.29 -13.07 1.09
CA THR A 80 10.73 -13.10 0.78
C THR A 80 11.19 -14.51 0.41
N PHE A 81 10.73 -15.55 1.12
CA PHE A 81 11.03 -16.93 0.77
C PHE A 81 10.40 -17.38 -0.55
N GLU A 82 9.23 -16.88 -0.88
CA GLU A 82 8.53 -17.22 -2.12
C GLU A 82 9.33 -16.81 -3.36
N PHE A 83 10.11 -15.72 -3.33
CA PHE A 83 10.99 -15.37 -4.44
C PHE A 83 11.98 -16.49 -4.77
N GLY A 84 12.59 -17.12 -3.77
CA GLY A 84 13.50 -18.25 -3.99
C GLY A 84 12.81 -19.54 -4.43
N LEU A 85 11.61 -19.80 -3.92
CA LEU A 85 10.87 -21.04 -4.15
C LEU A 85 10.09 -21.03 -5.46
N LEU A 86 9.41 -19.94 -5.76
CA LEU A 86 8.55 -19.81 -6.94
C LEU A 86 9.30 -19.29 -8.18
N TRP A 87 10.40 -18.54 -7.97
CA TRP A 87 11.16 -17.89 -9.02
C TRP A 87 12.66 -18.25 -8.97
N PRO A 88 13.04 -19.56 -8.92
CA PRO A 88 14.42 -19.99 -8.70
C PRO A 88 15.36 -19.59 -9.82
N THR A 89 14.93 -19.63 -11.08
CA THR A 89 15.75 -19.21 -12.23
C THR A 89 15.98 -17.71 -12.23
N PHE A 90 14.97 -16.92 -11.89
CA PHE A 90 15.11 -15.47 -11.71
C PHE A 90 16.11 -15.15 -10.59
N MET A 91 15.95 -15.75 -9.42
CA MET A 91 16.87 -15.53 -8.29
C MET A 91 18.28 -16.04 -8.58
N GLY A 92 18.41 -17.16 -9.30
CA GLY A 92 19.71 -17.69 -9.72
C GLY A 92 20.48 -16.77 -10.66
N ARG A 93 19.77 -16.04 -11.55
CA ARG A 93 20.37 -15.12 -12.52
C ARG A 93 20.55 -13.70 -11.98
N PHE A 94 19.53 -13.14 -11.37
CA PHE A 94 19.46 -11.73 -10.97
C PHE A 94 19.52 -11.49 -9.46
N GLY A 95 19.59 -12.55 -8.63
CA GLY A 95 19.57 -12.43 -7.17
C GLY A 95 20.69 -11.56 -6.59
N ALA A 96 21.86 -11.48 -7.25
CA ALA A 96 22.94 -10.60 -6.84
C ALA A 96 22.58 -9.11 -6.93
N ALA A 97 21.77 -8.70 -7.90
CA ALA A 97 21.25 -7.34 -8.03
C ALA A 97 19.95 -7.17 -7.25
N PHE A 98 18.93 -7.98 -7.55
CA PHE A 98 17.60 -7.92 -6.96
C PHE A 98 17.60 -8.08 -5.43
N GLY A 99 18.54 -8.84 -4.86
CA GLY A 99 18.66 -9.03 -3.41
C GLY A 99 19.14 -7.81 -2.63
N ILE A 100 19.73 -6.80 -3.28
CA ILE A 100 20.27 -5.62 -2.60
C ILE A 100 19.17 -4.81 -1.91
N PRO A 101 18.07 -4.41 -2.57
CA PRO A 101 16.96 -3.73 -1.91
C PRO A 101 16.36 -4.53 -0.74
N PHE A 102 16.24 -5.85 -0.86
CA PHE A 102 15.73 -6.70 0.23
C PHE A 102 16.70 -6.79 1.40
N ALA A 103 18.02 -6.77 1.16
CA ALA A 103 18.98 -6.73 2.24
C ALA A 103 18.90 -5.41 3.03
N VAL A 104 18.68 -4.29 2.35
CA VAL A 104 18.46 -2.98 2.98
C VAL A 104 17.14 -2.95 3.71
N GLU A 105 16.07 -3.50 3.12
CA GLU A 105 14.75 -3.65 3.78
C GLU A 105 14.87 -4.45 5.09
N GLY A 106 15.61 -5.56 5.07
CA GLY A 106 15.85 -6.38 6.27
C GLY A 106 16.47 -5.60 7.43
N LEU A 107 17.40 -4.66 7.16
CA LEU A 107 17.96 -3.78 8.19
C LEU A 107 16.89 -2.86 8.79
N PHE A 108 16.06 -2.24 7.96
CA PHE A 108 14.96 -1.40 8.41
C PHE A 108 13.91 -2.20 9.19
N PHE A 109 13.56 -3.39 8.72
CA PHE A 109 12.62 -4.28 9.39
C PHE A 109 13.10 -4.65 10.80
N PHE A 110 14.36 -5.04 10.99
CA PHE A 110 14.90 -5.33 12.32
C PHE A 110 14.93 -4.09 13.21
N ALA A 111 15.31 -2.94 12.67
CA ALA A 111 15.28 -1.69 13.42
C ALA A 111 13.85 -1.35 13.87
N GLU A 112 12.87 -1.45 12.97
CA GLU A 112 11.46 -1.21 13.26
C GLU A 112 10.97 -2.12 14.39
N ALA A 113 11.24 -3.42 14.33
CA ALA A 113 10.87 -4.40 15.35
C ALA A 113 11.43 -4.06 16.73
N ILE A 114 12.72 -3.69 16.79
CA ILE A 114 13.39 -3.29 18.04
C ILE A 114 12.74 -2.05 18.64
N PHE A 115 12.55 -1.01 17.84
CA PHE A 115 12.00 0.25 18.35
C PHE A 115 10.51 0.15 18.69
N ILE A 116 9.71 -0.66 17.99
CA ILE A 116 8.34 -1.00 18.38
C ILE A 116 8.33 -1.67 19.76
N ALA A 117 9.22 -2.63 20.00
CA ALA A 117 9.33 -3.27 21.31
C ALA A 117 9.71 -2.26 22.40
N ILE A 118 10.71 -1.38 22.16
CA ILE A 118 11.10 -0.32 23.08
C ILE A 118 9.91 0.61 23.37
N TYR A 119 9.16 1.02 22.36
CA TYR A 119 8.01 1.91 22.54
C TYR A 119 6.90 1.25 23.37
N ILE A 120 6.59 -0.01 23.12
CA ILE A 120 5.54 -0.74 23.84
C ILE A 120 5.91 -0.95 25.31
N TYR A 121 7.15 -1.37 25.59
CA TYR A 121 7.61 -1.62 26.94
C TYR A 121 8.08 -0.36 27.68
N GLY A 122 8.24 0.75 26.97
CA GLY A 122 8.72 2.04 27.49
C GLY A 122 7.71 2.83 28.32
N TRP A 123 6.40 2.60 28.15
CA TRP A 123 5.34 3.41 28.77
C TRP A 123 5.48 3.66 30.28
N LYS A 124 5.95 2.67 31.03
CA LYS A 124 6.17 2.78 32.49
C LYS A 124 7.64 2.95 32.88
N ARG A 125 8.57 2.92 31.94
CA ARG A 125 10.02 2.87 32.19
C ARG A 125 10.76 4.11 31.72
N MET A 126 10.18 4.87 30.81
CA MET A 126 10.80 6.02 30.17
C MET A 126 10.09 7.32 30.56
N LYS A 127 10.84 8.41 30.61
CA LYS A 127 10.26 9.76 30.70
C LYS A 127 9.48 10.08 29.41
N PRO A 128 8.47 10.97 29.45
CA PRO A 128 7.59 11.22 28.31
C PRO A 128 8.32 11.60 27.00
N TRP A 129 9.26 12.53 27.06
CA TRP A 129 9.99 12.99 25.87
C TRP A 129 10.94 11.95 25.26
N PRO A 130 11.81 11.27 26.01
CA PRO A 130 12.59 10.15 25.48
C PRO A 130 11.70 9.05 24.87
N HIS A 131 10.57 8.72 25.50
CA HIS A 131 9.62 7.74 24.97
C HIS A 131 8.98 8.20 23.67
N PHE A 132 8.60 9.47 23.55
CA PHE A 132 8.10 10.07 22.32
C PHE A 132 9.08 9.91 21.15
N TRP A 133 10.38 10.19 21.40
CA TRP A 133 11.41 10.11 20.35
C TRP A 133 11.67 8.69 19.84
N VAL A 134 11.26 7.65 20.56
CA VAL A 134 11.33 6.25 20.09
C VAL A 134 10.45 6.03 18.86
N LEU A 135 9.39 6.81 18.66
CA LEU A 135 8.54 6.70 17.46
C LEU A 135 9.25 7.14 16.17
N VAL A 136 10.22 8.03 16.26
CA VAL A 136 10.92 8.54 15.06
C VAL A 136 11.71 7.44 14.34
N PRO A 137 12.56 6.63 15.01
CA PRO A 137 13.18 5.48 14.35
C PRO A 137 12.18 4.48 13.76
N ILE A 138 11.01 4.25 14.39
CA ILE A 138 9.97 3.38 13.83
C ILE A 138 9.46 3.95 12.49
N ILE A 139 9.16 5.25 12.46
CA ILE A 139 8.68 5.95 11.26
C ILE A 139 9.75 5.88 10.15
N VAL A 140 11.01 6.19 10.48
CA VAL A 140 12.12 6.16 9.52
C VAL A 140 12.32 4.74 8.99
N SER A 141 12.23 3.73 9.85
CA SER A 141 12.36 2.33 9.45
C SER A 141 11.21 1.87 8.55
N GLY A 142 9.97 2.19 8.88
CA GLY A 142 8.82 1.84 8.04
C GLY A 142 8.87 2.51 6.65
N ILE A 143 9.27 3.79 6.59
CA ILE A 143 9.48 4.51 5.31
C ILE A 143 10.66 3.89 4.55
N GLY A 144 11.79 3.64 5.23
CA GLY A 144 12.99 3.06 4.61
C GLY A 144 12.75 1.66 4.07
N GLY A 145 12.04 0.80 4.81
CA GLY A 145 11.59 -0.50 4.34
C GLY A 145 10.70 -0.41 3.10
N THR A 146 9.71 0.48 3.12
CA THR A 146 8.83 0.74 1.96
C THR A 146 9.63 1.18 0.74
N ILE A 147 10.55 2.14 0.89
CA ILE A 147 11.41 2.61 -0.20
C ILE A 147 12.24 1.45 -0.76
N SER A 148 12.78 0.59 0.12
CA SER A 148 13.61 -0.55 -0.28
C SER A 148 12.84 -1.57 -1.12
N VAL A 149 11.65 -1.96 -0.71
CA VAL A 149 10.81 -2.89 -1.48
C VAL A 149 10.39 -2.29 -2.81
N VAL A 150 10.01 -0.99 -2.83
CA VAL A 150 9.65 -0.30 -4.08
C VAL A 150 10.87 -0.17 -5.00
N ALA A 151 12.08 0.02 -4.47
CA ALA A 151 13.31 0.03 -5.28
C ALA A 151 13.51 -1.31 -6.02
N ALA A 152 13.18 -2.45 -5.39
CA ALA A 152 13.21 -3.76 -6.06
C ALA A 152 12.18 -3.84 -7.20
N ASN A 153 10.94 -3.41 -6.97
CA ASN A 153 9.90 -3.38 -8.00
C ASN A 153 10.27 -2.43 -9.15
N ALA A 154 10.73 -1.23 -8.83
CA ALA A 154 11.17 -0.24 -9.82
C ALA A 154 12.33 -0.78 -10.67
N TRP A 155 13.29 -1.49 -10.06
CA TRP A 155 14.38 -2.13 -10.79
C TRP A 155 13.89 -3.23 -11.73
N MET A 156 12.84 -3.97 -11.39
CA MET A 156 12.26 -4.96 -12.30
C MET A 156 11.61 -4.33 -13.53
N ASN A 157 11.11 -3.10 -13.43
CA ASN A 157 10.57 -2.32 -14.55
C ASN A 157 11.68 -1.65 -15.38
N GLU A 158 12.68 -1.06 -14.73
CA GLU A 158 13.83 -0.40 -15.35
C GLU A 158 15.14 -0.97 -14.82
N PRO A 159 15.53 -2.17 -15.27
CA PRO A 159 16.72 -2.86 -14.77
C PRO A 159 18.00 -2.18 -15.20
N GLY A 160 18.90 -1.94 -14.23
CA GLY A 160 20.21 -1.32 -14.45
C GLY A 160 21.18 -1.61 -13.33
N GLY A 161 22.41 -1.06 -13.43
CA GLY A 161 23.43 -1.22 -12.41
C GLY A 161 24.09 -2.60 -12.39
N PHE A 162 24.13 -3.30 -13.53
CA PHE A 162 24.82 -4.57 -13.72
C PHE A 162 25.25 -4.76 -15.18
N THR A 163 26.15 -5.71 -15.44
CA THR A 163 26.48 -6.21 -16.76
C THR A 163 26.13 -7.69 -16.86
N LEU A 164 26.01 -8.21 -18.09
CA LEU A 164 25.86 -9.66 -18.33
C LEU A 164 27.14 -10.20 -18.95
N ASP A 165 27.61 -11.34 -18.45
CA ASP A 165 28.69 -12.09 -19.09
C ASP A 165 28.20 -12.84 -20.34
N SER A 166 29.11 -13.53 -21.05
CA SER A 166 28.81 -14.31 -22.25
C SER A 166 27.83 -15.46 -22.00
N ALA A 167 27.65 -15.90 -20.77
CA ALA A 167 26.71 -16.92 -20.35
C ALA A 167 25.36 -16.29 -19.90
N GLY A 168 25.22 -14.98 -19.98
CA GLY A 168 24.03 -14.23 -19.55
C GLY A 168 23.87 -14.13 -18.03
N LYS A 169 24.92 -14.37 -17.25
CA LYS A 169 24.92 -14.20 -15.80
C LYS A 169 25.23 -12.75 -15.44
N VAL A 170 24.57 -12.26 -14.39
CA VAL A 170 24.81 -10.91 -13.85
C VAL A 170 26.21 -10.82 -13.23
N THR A 171 26.95 -9.79 -13.64
CA THR A 171 28.29 -9.41 -13.14
C THR A 171 28.35 -7.91 -12.92
N ASP A 172 29.42 -7.42 -12.30
CA ASP A 172 29.71 -6.00 -12.07
C ASP A 172 28.51 -5.22 -11.48
N VAL A 173 27.90 -5.82 -10.45
CA VAL A 173 26.74 -5.21 -9.79
C VAL A 173 27.17 -3.95 -9.06
N GLN A 174 26.49 -2.84 -9.37
CA GLN A 174 26.65 -1.54 -8.74
C GLN A 174 25.50 -1.29 -7.76
N PRO A 175 25.68 -1.53 -6.46
CA PRO A 175 24.57 -1.53 -5.48
C PRO A 175 23.75 -0.24 -5.44
N LEU A 176 24.43 0.90 -5.53
CA LEU A 176 23.74 2.21 -5.51
C LEU A 176 22.92 2.43 -6.78
N SER A 177 23.39 2.03 -7.95
CA SER A 177 22.65 2.16 -9.20
C SER A 177 21.46 1.19 -9.27
N VAL A 178 21.57 0.01 -8.66
CA VAL A 178 20.45 -0.93 -8.52
C VAL A 178 19.39 -0.34 -7.60
N PHE A 179 19.79 0.18 -6.44
CA PHE A 179 18.86 0.72 -5.46
C PHE A 179 18.21 2.03 -5.92
N PHE A 180 19.03 2.98 -6.39
CA PHE A 180 18.58 4.30 -6.88
C PHE A 180 18.42 4.29 -8.40
N ASN A 181 17.67 3.30 -8.93
CA ASN A 181 17.31 3.28 -10.34
C ASN A 181 16.38 4.45 -10.70
N SER A 182 16.21 4.72 -12.01
CA SER A 182 15.48 5.90 -12.51
C SER A 182 14.02 5.99 -12.07
N ALA A 183 13.32 4.86 -11.98
CA ALA A 183 11.91 4.82 -11.60
C ALA A 183 11.69 4.90 -10.08
N MET A 184 12.68 4.50 -9.26
CA MET A 184 12.53 4.33 -7.81
C MET A 184 12.08 5.60 -7.09
N PRO A 185 12.65 6.80 -7.29
CA PRO A 185 12.31 7.95 -6.45
C PRO A 185 10.83 8.33 -6.54
N LEU A 186 10.27 8.28 -7.75
CA LEU A 186 8.88 8.68 -7.98
C LEU A 186 7.90 7.58 -7.53
N GLN A 187 8.20 6.31 -7.81
CA GLN A 187 7.40 5.17 -7.35
C GLN A 187 7.42 5.06 -5.82
N ALA A 188 8.58 5.26 -5.18
CA ALA A 188 8.71 5.23 -3.73
C ALA A 188 7.93 6.37 -3.05
N LEU A 189 8.02 7.60 -3.58
CA LEU A 189 7.24 8.72 -3.07
C LEU A 189 5.73 8.45 -3.20
N HIS A 190 5.29 7.94 -4.35
CA HIS A 190 3.90 7.57 -4.59
C HIS A 190 3.41 6.53 -3.58
N MET A 191 4.20 5.47 -3.34
CA MET A 191 3.83 4.41 -2.40
C MET A 191 3.84 4.87 -0.93
N VAL A 192 4.81 5.69 -0.51
CA VAL A 192 4.84 6.24 0.86
C VAL A 192 3.62 7.13 1.12
N LEU A 193 3.26 8.00 0.18
CA LEU A 193 2.05 8.82 0.28
C LEU A 193 0.78 7.95 0.30
N ALA A 194 0.71 6.92 -0.56
CA ALA A 194 -0.39 5.96 -0.55
C ALA A 194 -0.51 5.24 0.81
N ALA A 195 0.61 4.87 1.45
CA ALA A 195 0.58 4.25 2.77
C ALA A 195 -0.02 5.17 3.84
N TYR A 196 0.32 6.46 3.85
CA TYR A 196 -0.28 7.42 4.78
C TYR A 196 -1.76 7.71 4.47
N LEU A 197 -2.12 7.77 3.19
CA LEU A 197 -3.50 7.94 2.75
C LEU A 197 -4.36 6.75 3.18
N VAL A 198 -3.93 5.54 2.83
CA VAL A 198 -4.67 4.29 3.13
C VAL A 198 -4.74 4.06 4.63
N GLY A 199 -3.60 4.11 5.35
CA GLY A 199 -3.59 3.93 6.79
C GLY A 199 -4.42 4.97 7.52
N GLY A 200 -4.36 6.23 7.09
CA GLY A 200 -5.17 7.31 7.66
C GLY A 200 -6.66 7.11 7.46
N PHE A 201 -7.13 6.83 6.24
CA PHE A 201 -8.56 6.56 6.00
C PHE A 201 -9.02 5.26 6.65
N LEU A 202 -8.20 4.21 6.67
CA LEU A 202 -8.56 2.94 7.28
C LEU A 202 -8.73 3.07 8.81
N ILE A 203 -7.81 3.75 9.49
CA ILE A 203 -7.92 4.01 10.92
C ILE A 203 -9.13 4.91 11.20
N ALA A 204 -9.28 6.01 10.44
CA ALA A 204 -10.39 6.94 10.62
C ALA A 204 -11.75 6.29 10.36
N SER A 205 -11.86 5.35 9.41
CA SER A 205 -13.12 4.67 9.08
C SER A 205 -13.71 3.92 10.27
N VAL A 206 -12.86 3.29 11.09
CA VAL A 206 -13.29 2.60 12.32
C VAL A 206 -13.93 3.57 13.31
N TYR A 207 -13.33 4.75 13.47
CA TYR A 207 -13.86 5.78 14.37
C TYR A 207 -15.04 6.54 13.75
N ALA A 208 -15.14 6.65 12.42
CA ALA A 208 -16.34 7.16 11.74
C ALA A 208 -17.57 6.29 12.06
N VAL A 209 -17.39 4.95 12.05
CA VAL A 209 -18.45 4.01 12.48
C VAL A 209 -18.81 4.22 13.95
N ALA A 210 -17.84 4.47 14.83
CA ALA A 210 -18.11 4.74 16.23
C ALA A 210 -18.89 6.03 16.43
N LEU A 211 -18.54 7.11 15.71
CA LEU A 211 -19.28 8.39 15.70
C LEU A 211 -20.70 8.23 15.16
N LEU A 212 -20.91 7.45 14.09
CA LEU A 212 -22.24 7.12 13.56
C LEU A 212 -23.12 6.40 14.58
N ARG A 213 -22.51 5.61 15.47
CA ARG A 213 -23.17 4.89 16.56
C ARG A 213 -23.37 5.75 17.81
N GLY A 214 -23.13 7.06 17.72
CA GLY A 214 -23.35 8.01 18.80
C GLY A 214 -22.20 8.14 19.82
N ARG A 215 -21.04 7.53 19.58
CA ARG A 215 -19.86 7.65 20.47
C ARG A 215 -19.13 8.96 20.17
N ASN A 216 -19.66 10.08 20.70
CA ASN A 216 -19.18 11.44 20.41
C ASN A 216 -18.25 12.01 21.50
N ASP A 217 -17.70 11.17 22.35
CA ASP A 217 -16.70 11.60 23.35
C ASP A 217 -15.39 12.09 22.69
N ARG A 218 -14.59 12.81 23.48
CA ARG A 218 -13.37 13.44 22.97
C ARG A 218 -12.36 12.41 22.45
N TYR A 219 -12.26 11.24 23.09
CA TYR A 219 -11.39 10.16 22.64
C TYR A 219 -11.70 9.73 21.18
N HIS A 220 -13.00 9.40 20.88
CA HIS A 220 -13.40 8.96 19.55
C HIS A 220 -13.23 10.08 18.51
N ARG A 221 -13.49 11.34 18.91
CA ARG A 221 -13.28 12.49 18.02
C ARG A 221 -11.80 12.69 17.66
N LEU A 222 -10.90 12.64 18.64
CA LEU A 222 -9.45 12.74 18.39
C LEU A 222 -8.94 11.60 17.54
N ALA A 223 -9.37 10.38 17.85
CA ALA A 223 -8.99 9.19 17.12
C ALA A 223 -9.56 9.13 15.68
N PHE A 224 -10.60 9.91 15.37
CA PHE A 224 -11.07 10.16 14.02
C PHE A 224 -10.28 11.28 13.33
N ILE A 225 -10.13 12.43 14.00
CA ILE A 225 -9.57 13.65 13.42
C ILE A 225 -8.09 13.46 13.02
N ILE A 226 -7.28 12.84 13.87
CA ILE A 226 -5.83 12.70 13.61
C ILE A 226 -5.59 11.95 12.30
N PRO A 227 -6.03 10.69 12.13
CA PRO A 227 -5.75 9.94 10.92
C PRO A 227 -6.47 10.51 9.69
N PHE A 228 -7.69 11.01 9.84
CA PHE A 228 -8.41 11.62 8.73
C PHE A 228 -7.73 12.89 8.21
N THR A 229 -7.15 13.70 9.11
CA THR A 229 -6.37 14.91 8.72
C THR A 229 -5.11 14.51 7.95
N VAL A 230 -4.38 13.49 8.42
CA VAL A 230 -3.17 13.01 7.73
C VAL A 230 -3.51 12.49 6.34
N ALA A 231 -4.55 11.66 6.21
CA ALA A 231 -5.02 11.19 4.91
C ALA A 231 -5.45 12.35 3.99
N SER A 232 -6.19 13.33 4.54
CA SER A 232 -6.67 14.49 3.77
C SER A 232 -5.54 15.40 3.28
N ILE A 233 -4.42 15.47 3.99
CA ILE A 233 -3.22 16.20 3.55
C ILE A 233 -2.45 15.39 2.50
N ALA A 234 -2.32 14.07 2.71
CA ALA A 234 -1.62 13.19 1.77
C ALA A 234 -2.33 13.10 0.41
N THR A 235 -3.67 13.11 0.39
CA THR A 235 -4.47 12.87 -0.82
C THR A 235 -4.17 13.86 -1.98
N PRO A 236 -4.19 15.20 -1.82
CA PRO A 236 -3.87 16.11 -2.92
C PRO A 236 -2.41 15.97 -3.40
N VAL A 237 -1.48 15.70 -2.49
CA VAL A 237 -0.08 15.45 -2.84
C VAL A 237 0.05 14.15 -3.64
N GLN A 238 -0.70 13.09 -3.23
CA GLN A 238 -0.78 11.83 -3.95
C GLN A 238 -1.29 12.00 -5.38
N MET A 239 -2.31 12.84 -5.59
CA MET A 239 -2.84 13.12 -6.93
C MET A 239 -1.78 13.77 -7.83
N ILE A 240 -1.02 14.75 -7.33
CA ILE A 240 0.05 15.41 -8.08
C ILE A 240 1.18 14.44 -8.40
N VAL A 241 1.62 13.64 -7.42
CA VAL A 241 2.67 12.65 -7.62
C VAL A 241 2.21 11.53 -8.56
N GLY A 242 0.94 11.13 -8.47
CA GLY A 242 0.33 10.14 -9.37
C GLY A 242 0.30 10.61 -10.82
N ASP A 243 -0.11 11.86 -11.08
CA ASP A 243 -0.07 12.46 -12.41
C ASP A 243 1.37 12.51 -12.97
N THR A 244 2.33 12.91 -12.13
CA THR A 244 3.74 12.91 -12.51
C THR A 244 4.25 11.49 -12.84
N LEU A 245 3.84 10.49 -12.07
CA LEU A 245 4.19 9.08 -12.30
C LEU A 245 3.55 8.56 -13.59
N ALA A 246 2.30 8.91 -13.90
CA ALA A 246 1.64 8.54 -15.14
C ALA A 246 2.41 9.07 -16.37
N ARG A 247 2.87 10.32 -16.34
CA ARG A 247 3.72 10.90 -17.39
C ARG A 247 5.09 10.24 -17.47
N TYR A 248 5.64 9.83 -16.33
CA TYR A 248 6.87 9.05 -16.31
C TYR A 248 6.68 7.71 -17.04
N VAL A 249 5.58 7.00 -16.76
CA VAL A 249 5.23 5.74 -17.44
C VAL A 249 5.00 5.98 -18.93
N PHE A 250 4.31 7.05 -19.33
CA PHE A 250 4.16 7.45 -20.74
C PHE A 250 5.50 7.55 -21.47
N SER A 251 6.51 8.14 -20.81
CA SER A 251 7.81 8.40 -21.45
C SER A 251 8.77 7.21 -21.40
N ASN A 252 8.70 6.35 -20.38
CA ASN A 252 9.69 5.32 -20.09
C ASN A 252 9.17 3.88 -20.21
N GLU A 253 7.85 3.69 -20.09
CA GLU A 253 7.19 2.37 -20.16
C GLU A 253 5.99 2.42 -21.13
N PRO A 254 6.21 2.77 -22.42
CA PRO A 254 5.11 3.07 -23.33
C PRO A 254 4.20 1.87 -23.63
N GLU A 255 4.68 0.62 -23.54
CA GLU A 255 3.87 -0.60 -23.66
C GLU A 255 2.83 -0.67 -22.53
N LYS A 256 3.27 -0.41 -21.30
CA LYS A 256 2.40 -0.35 -20.13
C LYS A 256 1.41 0.80 -20.24
N PHE A 257 1.85 1.97 -20.72
CA PHE A 257 0.99 3.12 -20.91
C PHE A 257 -0.10 2.85 -21.95
N ALA A 258 0.24 2.17 -23.05
CA ALA A 258 -0.74 1.74 -24.06
C ALA A 258 -1.82 0.81 -23.50
N ALA A 259 -1.44 -0.04 -22.51
CA ALA A 259 -2.40 -0.90 -21.82
C ALA A 259 -3.26 -0.12 -20.81
N ILE A 260 -2.68 0.85 -20.09
CA ILE A 260 -3.39 1.72 -19.14
C ILE A 260 -4.50 2.50 -19.86
N GLU A 261 -4.18 3.13 -21.00
CA GLU A 261 -5.07 4.04 -21.72
C GLU A 261 -5.91 3.35 -22.81
N LEU A 262 -5.85 2.04 -22.94
CA LEU A 262 -6.48 1.27 -24.03
C LEU A 262 -6.19 1.87 -25.42
N VAL A 263 -4.92 2.00 -25.78
CA VAL A 263 -4.48 2.57 -27.05
C VAL A 263 -4.05 1.44 -28.01
N PRO A 264 -4.94 0.91 -28.85
CA PRO A 264 -4.58 -0.17 -29.79
C PRO A 264 -3.67 0.29 -30.92
N LYS A 265 -3.79 1.57 -31.33
CA LYS A 265 -3.06 2.14 -32.48
C LYS A 265 -2.41 3.47 -32.08
N THR A 266 -1.15 3.63 -32.46
CA THR A 266 -0.41 4.88 -32.31
C THR A 266 -1.12 6.05 -32.98
N GLY A 267 -1.25 7.17 -32.28
CA GLY A 267 -1.90 8.37 -32.81
C GLY A 267 -1.88 9.54 -31.84
N SER A 268 -2.38 10.68 -32.31
CA SER A 268 -2.69 11.86 -31.51
C SER A 268 -4.20 11.99 -31.27
N ASP A 269 -4.63 12.93 -30.47
CA ASP A 269 -6.03 13.13 -30.08
C ASP A 269 -6.66 11.87 -29.47
N VAL A 270 -5.83 11.07 -28.75
CA VAL A 270 -6.25 9.83 -28.13
C VAL A 270 -7.24 10.14 -27.01
N PRO A 271 -8.43 9.52 -27.04
CA PRO A 271 -9.42 9.76 -25.98
C PRO A 271 -9.02 9.05 -24.68
N GLU A 272 -9.29 9.68 -23.56
CA GLU A 272 -9.39 9.00 -22.27
C GLU A 272 -10.63 8.13 -22.27
N THR A 273 -10.48 6.86 -21.98
CA THR A 273 -11.59 5.89 -21.97
C THR A 273 -11.79 5.37 -20.55
N LEU A 274 -12.89 5.73 -19.90
CA LEU A 274 -13.23 5.27 -18.56
C LEU A 274 -14.13 4.03 -18.65
N LEU A 275 -13.76 2.95 -17.97
CA LEU A 275 -14.51 1.67 -17.93
C LEU A 275 -14.72 1.04 -19.30
N GLY A 276 -13.75 1.23 -20.21
CA GLY A 276 -13.72 0.59 -21.50
C GLY A 276 -13.10 -0.81 -21.46
N HIS A 277 -13.14 -1.50 -22.59
CA HIS A 277 -12.38 -2.74 -22.79
C HIS A 277 -11.96 -2.92 -24.25
N GLU A 278 -10.81 -3.54 -24.46
CA GLU A 278 -10.32 -3.92 -25.78
C GLU A 278 -10.85 -5.31 -26.14
N ASN A 279 -11.40 -5.42 -27.35
CA ASN A 279 -11.88 -6.68 -27.91
C ASN A 279 -10.74 -7.44 -28.60
N SER A 280 -10.96 -8.73 -28.90
CA SER A 280 -10.00 -9.59 -29.60
C SER A 280 -9.62 -9.11 -30.97
N ASN A 281 -10.42 -8.24 -31.61
CA ASN A 281 -10.14 -7.63 -32.92
C ASN A 281 -9.38 -6.28 -32.81
N GLY A 282 -8.90 -5.89 -31.63
CA GLY A 282 -8.18 -4.63 -31.41
C GLY A 282 -9.07 -3.39 -31.44
N THR A 283 -10.39 -3.52 -31.27
CA THR A 283 -11.30 -2.38 -31.10
C THR A 283 -11.62 -2.16 -29.63
N VAL A 284 -11.70 -0.90 -29.24
CA VAL A 284 -12.12 -0.52 -27.87
C VAL A 284 -13.62 -0.29 -27.87
N SER A 285 -14.33 -0.92 -26.94
CA SER A 285 -15.78 -0.79 -26.77
C SER A 285 -16.17 -0.56 -25.30
N GLY A 286 -17.41 -0.10 -25.11
CA GLY A 286 -17.90 0.29 -23.77
C GLY A 286 -17.29 1.61 -23.28
N GLY A 287 -17.63 1.94 -22.03
CA GLY A 287 -17.06 3.08 -21.32
C GLY A 287 -17.48 4.46 -21.82
N ILE A 288 -16.96 5.48 -21.10
CA ILE A 288 -17.13 6.90 -21.44
C ILE A 288 -15.83 7.37 -22.07
N ARG A 289 -15.91 7.93 -23.27
CA ARG A 289 -14.74 8.44 -24.00
C ARG A 289 -14.72 9.96 -23.98
N ILE A 290 -13.59 10.52 -23.52
CA ILE A 290 -13.35 11.97 -23.51
C ILE A 290 -12.30 12.27 -24.57
N PRO A 291 -12.69 12.85 -25.72
CA PRO A 291 -11.79 13.01 -26.87
C PRO A 291 -10.53 13.82 -26.54
N GLY A 292 -9.36 13.32 -26.90
CA GLY A 292 -8.06 13.96 -26.78
C GLY A 292 -7.54 14.13 -25.36
N LEU A 293 -8.26 13.66 -24.33
CA LEU A 293 -7.86 13.87 -22.94
C LEU A 293 -6.62 13.03 -22.57
N ALA A 294 -6.52 11.77 -23.01
CA ALA A 294 -5.34 10.95 -22.76
C ALA A 294 -4.07 11.57 -23.37
N SER A 295 -4.14 12.03 -24.62
CA SER A 295 -3.05 12.80 -25.26
C SER A 295 -2.66 14.03 -24.45
N TRP A 296 -3.65 14.82 -23.99
CA TRP A 296 -3.41 16.04 -23.23
C TRP A 296 -2.81 15.77 -21.84
N LEU A 297 -3.26 14.74 -21.13
CA LEU A 297 -2.71 14.35 -19.84
C LEU A 297 -1.28 13.82 -19.93
N SER A 298 -0.94 13.13 -21.02
CA SER A 298 0.40 12.60 -21.27
C SER A 298 1.44 13.70 -21.39
N ASP A 299 1.15 14.74 -22.17
CA ASP A 299 1.98 15.94 -22.29
C ASP A 299 1.12 17.19 -22.51
N PRO A 300 0.80 17.95 -21.43
CA PRO A 300 -0.02 19.16 -21.54
C PRO A 300 0.57 20.26 -22.39
N ALA A 301 1.90 20.28 -22.60
CA ALA A 301 2.55 21.29 -23.43
C ALA A 301 2.22 21.10 -24.92
N SER A 302 2.17 19.86 -25.40
CA SER A 302 1.78 19.50 -26.75
C SER A 302 0.26 19.30 -26.90
N GLY A 303 -0.44 19.13 -25.78
CA GLY A 303 -1.89 19.03 -25.72
C GLY A 303 -2.41 17.80 -26.49
N LYS A 304 -3.51 17.99 -27.23
CA LYS A 304 -4.11 16.93 -28.05
C LYS A 304 -3.23 16.44 -29.20
N ASN A 305 -2.19 17.18 -29.56
CA ASN A 305 -1.23 16.78 -30.59
C ASN A 305 -0.19 15.78 -30.09
N THR A 306 -0.15 15.51 -28.79
CA THR A 306 0.73 14.49 -28.19
C THR A 306 0.45 13.15 -28.83
N VAL A 307 1.49 12.56 -29.42
CA VAL A 307 1.42 11.23 -30.01
C VAL A 307 1.59 10.18 -28.90
N VAL A 308 0.57 9.36 -28.70
CA VAL A 308 0.63 8.22 -27.78
C VAL A 308 0.93 6.97 -28.59
N GLN A 309 1.96 6.21 -28.19
CA GLN A 309 2.29 4.94 -28.80
C GLN A 309 1.20 3.93 -28.42
N GLY A 310 0.64 3.28 -29.46
CA GLY A 310 -0.33 2.23 -29.26
C GLY A 310 0.32 0.85 -29.26
N ARG A 311 -0.44 -0.17 -28.87
CA ARG A 311 0.01 -1.57 -28.83
C ARG A 311 0.57 -2.06 -30.15
N ASN A 312 0.07 -1.56 -31.28
CA ASN A 312 0.59 -1.88 -32.64
C ASN A 312 2.04 -1.42 -32.87
N ALA A 313 2.63 -0.62 -32.00
CA ALA A 313 4.04 -0.19 -32.11
C ALA A 313 5.02 -1.22 -31.53
N PHE A 314 4.55 -2.20 -30.77
CA PHE A 314 5.36 -3.18 -30.06
C PHE A 314 5.15 -4.59 -30.62
N PRO A 315 6.17 -5.49 -30.49
CA PRO A 315 5.97 -6.90 -30.80
C PRO A 315 4.91 -7.52 -29.87
N SER A 316 3.98 -8.28 -30.43
CA SER A 316 2.87 -8.89 -29.67
C SER A 316 3.29 -9.80 -28.52
N ASP A 317 4.53 -10.30 -28.58
CA ASP A 317 5.11 -11.16 -27.54
C ASP A 317 5.76 -10.38 -26.40
N ASP A 318 5.94 -9.07 -26.54
CA ASP A 318 6.64 -8.20 -25.60
C ASP A 318 5.69 -7.27 -24.81
N GLU A 319 4.40 -7.32 -25.14
CA GLU A 319 3.36 -6.52 -24.48
C GLU A 319 2.36 -7.39 -23.70
N PRO A 320 1.59 -6.83 -22.75
CA PRO A 320 0.50 -7.53 -22.10
C PRO A 320 -0.51 -8.07 -23.11
N THR A 321 -1.05 -9.25 -22.87
CA THR A 321 -2.16 -9.81 -23.68
C THR A 321 -3.39 -8.91 -23.57
N ILE A 322 -4.35 -9.01 -24.49
CA ILE A 322 -5.62 -8.25 -24.46
C ILE A 322 -6.34 -8.44 -23.11
N SER A 323 -6.34 -9.66 -22.56
CA SER A 323 -6.93 -9.93 -21.25
C SER A 323 -6.19 -9.19 -20.13
N GLU A 324 -4.87 -9.19 -20.15
CA GLU A 324 -4.04 -8.47 -19.18
C GLU A 324 -4.19 -6.94 -19.34
N THR A 325 -4.24 -6.44 -20.58
CA THR A 325 -4.54 -5.04 -20.91
C THR A 325 -5.86 -4.58 -20.27
N ASN A 326 -6.92 -5.36 -20.41
CA ASN A 326 -8.22 -5.03 -19.82
C ASN A 326 -8.18 -5.04 -18.28
N VAL A 327 -7.38 -5.93 -17.68
CA VAL A 327 -7.17 -5.95 -16.22
C VAL A 327 -6.39 -4.72 -15.76
N VAL A 328 -5.35 -4.33 -16.48
CA VAL A 328 -4.53 -3.13 -16.22
C VAL A 328 -5.39 -1.87 -16.28
N HIS A 329 -6.16 -1.72 -17.36
CA HIS A 329 -7.05 -0.57 -17.54
C HIS A 329 -8.11 -0.48 -16.44
N LEU A 330 -8.80 -1.58 -16.11
CA LEU A 330 -9.77 -1.59 -15.01
C LEU A 330 -9.11 -1.25 -13.67
N GLY A 331 -7.89 -1.76 -13.42
CA GLY A 331 -7.11 -1.41 -12.23
C GLY A 331 -6.81 0.08 -12.17
N TRP A 332 -6.42 0.67 -13.30
CA TRP A 332 -6.16 2.10 -13.44
C TRP A 332 -7.41 2.92 -13.13
N ASP A 333 -8.52 2.62 -13.77
CA ASP A 333 -9.80 3.31 -13.57
C ASP A 333 -10.28 3.24 -12.11
N LEU A 334 -10.14 2.07 -11.47
CA LEU A 334 -10.50 1.91 -10.06
C LEU A 334 -9.59 2.75 -9.16
N MET A 335 -8.27 2.72 -9.39
CA MET A 335 -7.31 3.48 -8.60
C MET A 335 -7.57 4.99 -8.73
N VAL A 336 -7.67 5.51 -9.93
CA VAL A 336 -7.86 6.95 -10.21
C VAL A 336 -9.26 7.39 -9.78
N GLY A 337 -10.29 6.61 -10.10
CA GLY A 337 -11.68 6.92 -9.75
C GLY A 337 -11.90 6.98 -8.24
N ILE A 338 -11.43 5.97 -7.50
CA ILE A 338 -11.50 5.96 -6.03
C ILE A 338 -10.62 7.09 -5.46
N GLY A 339 -9.40 7.28 -5.99
CA GLY A 339 -8.51 8.37 -5.58
C GLY A 339 -9.20 9.74 -5.70
N THR A 340 -9.92 9.98 -6.80
CA THR A 340 -10.71 11.20 -7.01
C THR A 340 -11.84 11.33 -5.97
N LEU A 341 -12.57 10.25 -5.68
CA LEU A 341 -13.61 10.27 -4.63
C LEU A 341 -13.03 10.58 -3.24
N LEU A 342 -11.88 10.02 -2.91
CA LEU A 342 -11.17 10.29 -1.65
C LEU A 342 -10.66 11.74 -1.60
N PHE A 343 -10.21 12.29 -2.73
CA PHE A 343 -9.83 13.69 -2.84
C PHE A 343 -11.02 14.63 -2.59
N LEU A 344 -12.17 14.35 -3.19
CA LEU A 344 -13.39 15.14 -2.95
C LEU A 344 -13.84 15.05 -1.48
N LEU A 345 -13.70 13.90 -0.85
CA LEU A 345 -13.98 13.70 0.57
C LEU A 345 -13.00 14.50 1.46
N ALA A 346 -11.72 14.47 1.13
CA ALA A 346 -10.66 15.26 1.79
C ALA A 346 -10.89 16.76 1.63
N ALA A 347 -11.29 17.21 0.43
CA ALA A 347 -11.63 18.60 0.16
C ALA A 347 -12.85 19.04 0.99
N TRP A 348 -13.91 18.22 1.08
CA TRP A 348 -15.05 18.51 1.94
C TRP A 348 -14.65 18.66 3.40
N TYR A 349 -13.80 17.77 3.90
CA TYR A 349 -13.23 17.86 5.25
C TYR A 349 -12.45 19.15 5.46
N ALA A 350 -11.54 19.47 4.55
CA ALA A 350 -10.69 20.68 4.60
C ALA A 350 -11.53 21.96 4.59
N LEU A 351 -12.53 22.07 3.69
CA LEU A 351 -13.44 23.20 3.64
C LEU A 351 -14.24 23.35 4.95
N SER A 352 -14.70 22.25 5.56
CA SER A 352 -15.35 22.32 6.85
C SER A 352 -14.44 22.89 7.94
N TRP A 353 -13.16 22.49 7.96
CA TRP A 353 -12.18 23.06 8.90
C TRP A 353 -11.90 24.54 8.66
N ILE A 354 -11.81 24.97 7.40
CA ILE A 354 -11.60 26.36 7.07
C ILE A 354 -12.76 27.24 7.56
N PHE A 355 -14.00 26.83 7.29
CA PHE A 355 -15.19 27.66 7.57
C PHE A 355 -15.79 27.45 8.97
N ARG A 356 -15.71 26.23 9.53
CA ARG A 356 -16.42 25.85 10.77
C ARG A 356 -15.48 25.48 11.93
N ARG A 357 -14.18 25.36 11.67
CA ARG A 357 -13.17 24.92 12.65
C ARG A 357 -13.48 23.54 13.27
N ASP A 358 -14.23 22.70 12.54
CA ASP A 358 -14.60 21.33 12.95
C ASP A 358 -14.81 20.47 11.69
N TYR A 359 -14.80 19.13 11.87
CA TYR A 359 -15.12 18.20 10.79
C TYR A 359 -16.64 18.23 10.47
N PRO A 360 -17.08 17.81 9.26
CA PRO A 360 -18.49 17.74 8.92
C PRO A 360 -19.23 16.73 9.80
N ARG A 361 -20.19 17.19 10.61
CA ARG A 361 -20.97 16.31 11.50
C ARG A 361 -22.17 15.68 10.82
N LEU A 362 -22.33 15.86 9.50
CA LEU A 362 -23.38 15.25 8.72
C LEU A 362 -23.23 13.73 8.70
N ARG A 363 -24.32 13.01 8.91
CA ARG A 363 -24.32 11.54 8.85
C ARG A 363 -23.82 11.01 7.50
N LEU A 364 -24.17 11.70 6.39
CA LEU A 364 -23.68 11.35 5.05
C LEU A 364 -22.16 11.38 4.98
N PHE A 365 -21.51 12.44 5.49
CA PHE A 365 -20.04 12.52 5.54
C PHE A 365 -19.44 11.35 6.33
N LEU A 366 -19.99 11.05 7.50
CA LEU A 366 -19.49 9.94 8.33
C LEU A 366 -19.72 8.57 7.67
N TRP A 367 -20.82 8.38 6.91
CA TRP A 367 -21.03 7.17 6.11
C TRP A 367 -19.99 7.02 5.02
N ILE A 368 -19.71 8.08 4.25
CA ILE A 368 -18.67 8.06 3.22
C ILE A 368 -17.28 7.85 3.87
N ALA A 369 -16.98 8.54 4.97
CA ALA A 369 -15.75 8.36 5.73
C ALA A 369 -15.58 6.93 6.29
N SER A 370 -16.69 6.25 6.64
CA SER A 370 -16.64 4.85 7.08
C SER A 370 -16.30 3.87 5.95
N ALA A 371 -16.66 4.20 4.71
CA ALA A 371 -16.33 3.42 3.53
C ALA A 371 -14.91 3.73 2.98
N ALA A 372 -14.38 4.93 3.27
CA ALA A 372 -13.11 5.42 2.72
C ALA A 372 -11.92 4.49 3.02
N GLY A 373 -11.92 3.82 4.19
CA GLY A 373 -10.89 2.86 4.54
C GLY A 373 -10.83 1.66 3.60
N VAL A 374 -11.97 1.06 3.29
CA VAL A 374 -12.04 -0.08 2.35
C VAL A 374 -11.76 0.38 0.93
N LEU A 375 -12.32 1.52 0.52
CA LEU A 375 -12.09 2.09 -0.81
C LEU A 375 -10.61 2.38 -1.04
N SER A 376 -9.91 2.94 -0.04
CA SER A 376 -8.47 3.22 -0.17
C SER A 376 -7.61 1.96 -0.31
N ILE A 377 -7.99 0.84 0.34
CA ILE A 377 -7.34 -0.46 0.13
C ILE A 377 -7.59 -0.94 -1.31
N VAL A 378 -8.81 -0.85 -1.81
CA VAL A 378 -9.13 -1.26 -3.19
C VAL A 378 -8.33 -0.43 -4.20
N ALA A 379 -8.17 0.88 -3.99
CA ALA A 379 -7.34 1.73 -4.84
C ALA A 379 -5.86 1.33 -4.79
N LEU A 380 -5.34 0.98 -3.62
CA LEU A 380 -3.96 0.53 -3.44
C LEU A 380 -3.70 -0.78 -4.20
N GLU A 381 -4.57 -1.79 -4.02
CA GLU A 381 -4.48 -3.08 -4.71
C GLU A 381 -4.61 -2.91 -6.23
N ALA A 382 -5.52 -2.05 -6.68
CA ALA A 382 -5.68 -1.74 -8.09
C ALA A 382 -4.40 -1.12 -8.68
N GLY A 383 -3.72 -0.22 -7.97
CA GLY A 383 -2.42 0.33 -8.37
C GLY A 383 -1.32 -0.73 -8.48
N TRP A 384 -1.29 -1.71 -7.56
CA TRP A 384 -0.37 -2.83 -7.66
C TRP A 384 -0.69 -3.75 -8.84
N VAL A 385 -1.97 -3.98 -9.15
CA VAL A 385 -2.38 -4.71 -10.36
C VAL A 385 -1.86 -3.99 -11.61
N VAL A 386 -1.98 -2.67 -11.70
CA VAL A 386 -1.46 -1.87 -12.82
C VAL A 386 0.05 -2.08 -12.99
N THR A 387 0.81 -2.02 -11.90
CA THR A 387 2.27 -2.17 -11.96
C THR A 387 2.71 -3.59 -12.32
N GLU A 388 2.11 -4.63 -11.72
CA GLU A 388 2.54 -6.02 -11.88
C GLU A 388 2.00 -6.68 -13.15
N VAL A 389 0.75 -6.42 -13.50
CA VAL A 389 0.14 -6.95 -14.73
C VAL A 389 0.58 -6.13 -15.95
N GLY A 390 0.76 -4.82 -15.80
CA GLY A 390 1.23 -3.93 -16.86
C GLY A 390 2.68 -4.19 -17.29
N ARG A 391 3.47 -4.93 -16.49
CA ARG A 391 4.83 -5.35 -16.86
C ARG A 391 4.84 -6.68 -17.64
N GLN A 392 3.73 -7.41 -17.71
CA GLN A 392 3.71 -8.68 -18.42
C GLN A 392 4.08 -8.52 -19.90
N PRO A 393 4.79 -9.50 -20.50
CA PRO A 393 5.16 -10.82 -19.97
C PRO A 393 6.50 -10.88 -19.18
N TRP A 394 7.07 -9.73 -18.81
CA TRP A 394 8.40 -9.63 -18.22
C TRP A 394 8.39 -9.78 -16.70
N ILE A 395 9.37 -10.53 -16.16
CA ILE A 395 9.74 -10.49 -14.73
C ILE A 395 10.87 -9.45 -14.50
N VAL A 396 11.83 -9.38 -15.44
CA VAL A 396 12.81 -8.30 -15.54
C VAL A 396 12.69 -7.74 -16.96
N HIS A 397 12.23 -6.51 -17.08
CA HIS A 397 11.89 -5.90 -18.35
C HIS A 397 13.06 -6.01 -19.36
N ASN A 398 12.78 -6.49 -20.57
CA ASN A 398 13.74 -6.76 -21.66
C ASN A 398 14.84 -7.79 -21.37
N TYR A 399 14.89 -8.42 -20.18
CA TYR A 399 15.93 -9.39 -19.83
C TYR A 399 15.42 -10.80 -19.54
N MET A 400 14.28 -10.95 -18.90
CA MET A 400 13.72 -12.27 -18.56
C MET A 400 12.19 -12.22 -18.52
N ARG A 401 11.56 -13.15 -19.23
CA ARG A 401 10.10 -13.33 -19.16
C ARG A 401 9.71 -14.12 -17.93
N VAL A 402 8.48 -13.92 -17.44
CA VAL A 402 7.92 -14.59 -16.25
C VAL A 402 8.03 -16.11 -16.36
N ALA A 403 7.68 -16.68 -17.53
CA ALA A 403 7.75 -18.13 -17.74
C ALA A 403 9.16 -18.71 -17.65
N GLN A 404 10.20 -17.91 -17.93
CA GLN A 404 11.60 -18.32 -17.85
C GLN A 404 12.13 -18.31 -16.41
N GLY A 405 11.60 -17.41 -15.57
CA GLY A 405 12.02 -17.24 -14.18
C GLY A 405 11.38 -18.20 -13.21
N ALA A 406 10.18 -18.72 -13.55
CA ALA A 406 9.34 -19.51 -12.69
C ALA A 406 9.85 -20.93 -12.45
N THR A 407 9.43 -21.53 -11.32
CA THR A 407 9.65 -22.93 -11.00
C THR A 407 8.94 -23.85 -11.99
N THR A 408 9.55 -25.00 -12.27
CA THR A 408 8.97 -26.09 -13.06
C THR A 408 8.28 -27.15 -12.22
N ASN A 409 8.24 -26.97 -10.87
CA ASN A 409 7.66 -27.94 -9.96
C ASN A 409 6.14 -28.01 -10.09
N GLY A 410 5.61 -29.15 -10.54
CA GLY A 410 4.16 -29.39 -10.68
C GLY A 410 3.36 -29.40 -9.35
N GLY A 411 4.04 -29.43 -8.20
CA GLY A 411 3.40 -29.44 -6.87
C GLY A 411 3.03 -28.05 -6.31
N VAL A 412 3.31 -26.96 -7.01
CA VAL A 412 3.06 -25.57 -6.51
C VAL A 412 1.60 -25.32 -6.15
N TRP A 413 0.64 -25.98 -6.78
CA TRP A 413 -0.77 -25.86 -6.41
C TRP A 413 -1.06 -26.28 -4.96
N ILE A 414 -0.28 -27.26 -4.42
CA ILE A 414 -0.42 -27.72 -3.02
C ILE A 414 0.05 -26.60 -2.08
N THR A 415 1.21 -26.00 -2.38
CA THR A 415 1.75 -24.87 -1.58
C THR A 415 0.82 -23.67 -1.65
N PHE A 416 0.25 -23.38 -2.82
CA PHE A 416 -0.73 -22.30 -2.98
C PHE A 416 -1.96 -22.51 -2.09
N LEU A 417 -2.60 -23.69 -2.14
CA LEU A 417 -3.77 -23.97 -1.30
C LEU A 417 -3.43 -23.94 0.20
N THR A 418 -2.24 -24.43 0.56
CA THR A 418 -1.76 -24.39 1.94
C THR A 418 -1.56 -22.95 2.43
N ILE A 419 -0.92 -22.11 1.63
CA ILE A 419 -0.73 -20.66 1.92
C ILE A 419 -2.09 -19.96 2.02
N CYS A 420 -3.01 -20.19 1.10
CA CYS A 420 -4.37 -19.64 1.19
C CYS A 420 -5.05 -19.98 2.51
N ALA A 421 -5.00 -21.25 2.94
CA ALA A 421 -5.59 -21.70 4.20
C ALA A 421 -4.94 -21.02 5.42
N ILE A 422 -3.61 -20.93 5.44
CA ILE A 422 -2.84 -20.25 6.51
C ILE A 422 -3.20 -18.76 6.55
N TYR A 423 -3.21 -18.07 5.43
CA TYR A 423 -3.47 -16.62 5.37
C TYR A 423 -4.92 -16.28 5.73
N VAL A 424 -5.89 -17.12 5.35
CA VAL A 424 -7.28 -16.98 5.81
C VAL A 424 -7.37 -17.14 7.33
N ALA A 425 -6.67 -18.11 7.90
CA ALA A 425 -6.64 -18.31 9.35
C ALA A 425 -5.96 -17.13 10.07
N VAL A 426 -4.82 -16.66 9.58
CA VAL A 426 -4.07 -15.52 10.12
C VAL A 426 -4.90 -14.23 10.01
N GLY A 427 -5.50 -13.95 8.85
CA GLY A 427 -6.34 -12.77 8.63
C GLY A 427 -7.58 -12.78 9.51
N THR A 428 -8.25 -13.93 9.61
CA THR A 428 -9.40 -14.10 10.51
C THR A 428 -8.98 -13.86 11.96
N THR A 429 -7.86 -14.45 12.40
CA THR A 429 -7.34 -14.23 13.76
C THR A 429 -7.02 -12.78 14.00
N LEU A 430 -6.34 -12.09 13.07
CA LEU A 430 -6.06 -10.66 13.16
C LEU A 430 -7.34 -9.85 13.37
N VAL A 431 -8.34 -10.05 12.51
CA VAL A 431 -9.64 -9.34 12.61
C VAL A 431 -10.32 -9.61 13.95
N LEU A 432 -10.33 -10.87 14.42
CA LEU A 432 -10.92 -11.23 15.71
C LEU A 432 -10.19 -10.59 16.88
N VAL A 433 -8.85 -10.56 16.86
CA VAL A 433 -8.02 -9.91 17.89
C VAL A 433 -8.29 -8.41 17.91
N LEU A 434 -8.23 -7.73 16.76
CA LEU A 434 -8.50 -6.29 16.66
C LEU A 434 -9.94 -5.95 17.13
N ARG A 435 -10.95 -6.76 16.74
CA ARG A 435 -12.32 -6.59 17.24
C ARG A 435 -12.44 -6.80 18.75
N ARG A 436 -11.74 -7.82 19.29
CA ARG A 436 -11.73 -8.06 20.75
C ARG A 436 -11.10 -6.89 21.50
N MET A 437 -9.96 -6.37 21.00
CA MET A 437 -9.32 -5.19 21.55
C MET A 437 -10.24 -3.97 21.51
N SER A 438 -10.87 -3.70 20.37
CA SER A 438 -11.83 -2.58 20.22
C SER A 438 -13.04 -2.69 21.15
N ARG A 439 -13.54 -3.89 21.41
CA ARG A 439 -14.68 -4.12 22.33
C ARG A 439 -14.30 -3.92 23.80
N ARG A 440 -13.06 -4.24 24.18
CA ARG A 440 -12.55 -4.02 25.54
C ARG A 440 -12.38 -2.54 25.88
N TRP A 441 -12.27 -1.68 24.88
CA TRP A 441 -12.05 -0.25 25.06
C TRP A 441 -13.19 0.60 24.47
N PRO A 442 -14.40 0.51 25.04
CA PRO A 442 -15.58 1.19 24.47
C PRO A 442 -15.55 2.73 24.62
N GLY A 443 -14.61 3.29 25.33
CA GLY A 443 -14.42 4.72 25.60
C GLY A 443 -13.40 4.95 26.73
N ARG A 444 -13.49 6.10 27.38
CA ARG A 444 -12.58 6.51 28.48
C ARG A 444 -12.61 5.56 29.69
N GLY A 445 -13.73 4.87 29.92
CA GLY A 445 -14.02 4.07 31.12
C GLY A 445 -13.69 2.57 31.03
N GLY A 446 -13.01 2.07 30.03
CA GLY A 446 -12.77 0.62 29.86
C GLY A 446 -11.34 0.15 30.12
N MET A 447 -10.64 0.75 31.07
CA MET A 447 -9.27 0.33 31.42
C MET A 447 -9.27 -0.62 32.60
N ASP A 448 -9.59 -1.91 32.36
CA ASP A 448 -9.13 -2.97 33.26
C ASP A 448 -7.65 -3.23 32.97
N GLU A 449 -6.81 -2.90 33.94
CA GLU A 449 -5.35 -2.94 33.84
C GLU A 449 -4.76 -4.35 33.72
N SER A 450 -5.58 -5.39 33.98
CA SER A 450 -5.09 -6.73 34.24
C SER A 450 -4.98 -7.65 33.03
N ASP A 451 -5.57 -7.30 31.87
CA ASP A 451 -5.91 -8.30 30.87
C ASP A 451 -5.23 -8.21 29.50
N VAL A 452 -4.08 -7.53 29.41
CA VAL A 452 -3.23 -7.59 28.21
C VAL A 452 -1.98 -8.41 28.52
N PRO A 453 -1.91 -9.68 28.08
CA PRO A 453 -0.82 -10.59 28.46
C PRO A 453 0.58 -10.08 28.08
N TYR A 454 0.68 -9.17 27.10
CA TYR A 454 1.95 -8.69 26.52
C TYR A 454 1.91 -7.21 26.13
N GLY A 455 1.26 -6.35 26.89
CA GLY A 455 1.22 -4.91 26.60
C GLY A 455 1.52 -4.07 27.84
N PRO A 456 1.95 -2.80 27.68
CA PRO A 456 2.14 -1.91 28.81
C PRO A 456 0.82 -1.79 29.57
N THR A 457 0.89 -1.92 30.89
CA THR A 457 -0.24 -1.58 31.77
C THR A 457 -0.53 -0.09 31.55
N PRO A 458 -1.76 0.32 31.24
CA PRO A 458 -2.09 1.74 31.13
C PRO A 458 -1.67 2.47 32.40
N VAL A 459 -1.07 3.65 32.26
CA VAL A 459 -0.88 4.53 33.43
C VAL A 459 -2.27 4.81 33.98
N ALA A 460 -2.54 4.47 35.22
CA ALA A 460 -3.76 4.87 35.90
C ALA A 460 -3.85 6.40 35.78
N LEU A 461 -4.83 6.88 35.04
CA LEU A 461 -5.22 8.27 35.11
C LEU A 461 -5.76 8.41 36.52
N GLU A 462 -5.10 9.21 37.34
CA GLU A 462 -5.61 9.58 38.66
C GLU A 462 -7.06 9.99 38.47
N ARG A 463 -7.98 9.30 39.14
CA ARG A 463 -9.40 9.70 39.15
C ARG A 463 -9.40 11.12 39.71
N GLU A 464 -9.88 12.07 38.88
CA GLU A 464 -10.25 13.36 39.46
C GLU A 464 -11.16 13.08 40.66
N PRO A 465 -10.90 13.66 41.84
CA PRO A 465 -11.78 13.47 42.98
C PRO A 465 -13.21 13.89 42.54
N GLU A 466 -14.16 12.99 42.73
CA GLU A 466 -15.58 13.31 42.50
C GLU A 466 -15.90 14.53 43.38
N VAL A 467 -16.13 15.67 42.76
CA VAL A 467 -16.63 16.87 43.46
C VAL A 467 -18.03 16.50 43.92
N PRO A 468 -18.31 16.48 45.23
CA PRO A 468 -19.64 16.20 45.69
C PRO A 468 -20.59 17.26 45.13
N VAL A 469 -21.62 16.84 44.42
CA VAL A 469 -22.73 17.70 44.01
C VAL A 469 -23.49 18.09 45.28
N SER A 470 -23.28 19.31 45.73
CA SER A 470 -24.09 19.94 46.79
C SER A 470 -25.44 20.44 46.24
#